data_d6e79a1e7069926ce83da2700297d541
#
_entry.id   d6e79a1e7069926ce83da2700297d541
#
_cell.length_a   1.000
_cell.length_b   1.000
_cell.length_c   1.000
_cell.angle_alpha   90.00
_cell.angle_beta   90.00
_cell.angle_gamma   90.00
#
_symmetry.space_group_name_H-M   'P 1'
#
loop_
_entity.id
_entity.type
_entity.pdbx_description
1 polymer ?
#
loop_
_entity_poly.entity_id
_entity_poly.type
_entity_poly.pdbx_seq_one_letter_code
_entity_poly.pdbx_strand_id
1 'polypeptide(L)'
;MQTRYLLDTNMASYVIKGNIPRVRERLLKVLLSQVSVSAVTEGELRFGVARRPEATRLKTAVDEFLLRVEVLPWGSGAAQHYALLRAALEREGEPMGNLDMMIAAQALAAGAVLVTNDHVFRRVKGLKVEDWSKH
;
A
#
# COMPACT_ATOMS: atom_id res chain seq x y z
N MET A 1 9.33 -3.95 -19.44
CA MET A 1 8.77 -2.92 -18.52
C MET A 1 9.09 -3.31 -17.09
N GLN A 2 9.39 -2.31 -16.27
CA GLN A 2 9.67 -2.55 -14.86
C GLN A 2 8.38 -2.84 -14.09
N THR A 3 8.46 -3.76 -13.14
CA THR A 3 7.38 -4.03 -12.21
C THR A 3 7.17 -2.80 -11.32
N ARG A 4 5.92 -2.42 -11.13
CA ARG A 4 5.55 -1.39 -10.15
C ARG A 4 5.09 -2.11 -8.88
N TYR A 5 5.62 -1.68 -7.74
CA TYR A 5 5.24 -2.19 -6.43
C TYR A 5 4.44 -1.13 -5.70
N LEU A 6 3.28 -1.52 -5.18
CA LEU A 6 2.45 -0.65 -4.34
C LEU A 6 2.49 -1.19 -2.92
N LEU A 7 3.05 -0.43 -2.00
CA LEU A 7 3.08 -0.83 -0.59
C LEU A 7 1.73 -0.51 0.05
N ASP A 8 1.18 -1.46 0.83
CA ASP A 8 0.04 -1.13 1.67
C ASP A 8 0.51 -0.30 2.87
N THR A 9 -0.41 0.17 3.69
CA THR A 9 -0.08 1.08 4.79
C THR A 9 0.84 0.44 5.82
N ASN A 10 0.60 -0.82 6.19
CA ASN A 10 1.46 -1.52 7.14
C ASN A 10 2.87 -1.71 6.59
N MET A 11 2.99 -2.11 5.33
CA MET A 11 4.30 -2.31 4.70
C MET A 11 5.05 -0.99 4.58
N ALA A 12 4.36 0.11 4.22
CA ALA A 12 4.95 1.45 4.21
C ALA A 12 5.47 1.82 5.60
N SER A 13 4.69 1.53 6.65
CA SER A 13 5.13 1.76 8.04
C SER A 13 6.38 0.98 8.38
N TYR A 14 6.49 -0.27 7.94
CA TYR A 14 7.70 -1.07 8.17
C TYR A 14 8.92 -0.45 7.50
N VAL A 15 8.75 0.04 6.27
CA VAL A 15 9.83 0.74 5.55
C VAL A 15 10.25 2.01 6.31
N ILE A 16 9.28 2.80 6.76
CA ILE A 16 9.54 4.05 7.48
C ILE A 16 10.30 3.79 8.79
N LYS A 17 9.87 2.79 9.55
CA LYS A 17 10.50 2.42 10.83
C LYS A 17 11.85 1.76 10.64
N GLY A 18 12.03 1.04 9.53
CA GLY A 18 13.29 0.37 9.23
C GLY A 18 13.67 -0.74 10.18
N ASN A 19 12.71 -1.30 10.93
CA ASN A 19 12.96 -2.28 12.00
C ASN A 19 12.70 -3.73 11.61
N ILE A 20 12.37 -3.99 10.36
CA ILE A 20 12.17 -5.36 9.85
C ILE A 20 13.24 -5.61 8.78
N PRO A 21 14.32 -6.37 9.12
CA PRO A 21 15.44 -6.56 8.21
C PRO A 21 15.04 -7.11 6.84
N ARG A 22 14.07 -8.01 6.81
CA ARG A 22 13.62 -8.65 5.57
C ARG A 22 13.01 -7.64 4.60
N VAL A 23 12.18 -6.74 5.12
CA VAL A 23 11.58 -5.67 4.31
C VAL A 23 12.67 -4.77 3.74
N ARG A 24 13.65 -4.41 4.57
CA ARG A 24 14.79 -3.58 4.13
C ARG A 24 15.58 -4.28 3.03
N GLU A 25 15.87 -5.57 3.18
CA GLU A 25 16.60 -6.36 2.18
C GLU A 25 15.87 -6.36 0.83
N ARG A 26 14.57 -6.58 0.85
CA ARG A 26 13.76 -6.61 -0.37
C ARG A 26 13.71 -5.23 -1.02
N LEU A 27 13.55 -4.18 -0.22
CA LEU A 27 13.53 -2.80 -0.71
C LEU A 27 14.82 -2.45 -1.44
N LEU A 28 15.97 -2.90 -0.94
CA LEU A 28 17.27 -2.62 -1.56
C LEU A 28 17.46 -3.35 -2.90
N LYS A 29 16.67 -4.36 -3.20
CA LYS A 29 16.76 -5.12 -4.45
C LYS A 29 15.92 -4.52 -5.58
N VAL A 30 15.12 -3.50 -5.31
CA VAL A 30 14.30 -2.84 -6.32
C VAL A 30 14.74 -1.38 -6.47
N LEU A 31 14.44 -0.79 -7.62
CA LEU A 31 14.68 0.63 -7.82
C LEU A 31 13.59 1.43 -7.08
N LEU A 32 13.99 2.53 -6.48
CA LEU A 32 13.04 3.39 -5.77
C LEU A 32 11.93 3.89 -6.71
N SER A 33 12.24 4.10 -7.99
CA SER A 33 11.26 4.47 -9.00
C SER A 33 10.18 3.41 -9.24
N GLN A 34 10.40 2.17 -8.78
CA GLN A 34 9.40 1.10 -8.88
C GLN A 34 8.45 1.07 -7.68
N VAL A 35 8.75 1.85 -6.62
CA VAL A 35 8.00 1.81 -5.35
C VAL A 35 6.99 2.95 -5.31
N SER A 36 5.75 2.61 -5.02
CA SER A 36 4.65 3.56 -4.94
C SER A 36 3.75 3.25 -3.75
N VAL A 37 2.94 4.23 -3.39
CA VAL A 37 1.86 4.08 -2.42
C VAL A 37 0.62 4.76 -2.99
N SER A 38 -0.56 4.34 -2.53
CA SER A 38 -1.80 5.04 -2.85
C SER A 38 -1.91 6.33 -2.04
N ALA A 39 -2.62 7.32 -2.58
CA ALA A 39 -3.04 8.49 -1.79
C ALA A 39 -3.84 8.08 -0.55
N VAL A 40 -4.52 6.93 -0.59
CA VAL A 40 -5.19 6.34 0.59
C VAL A 40 -4.18 6.04 1.69
N THR A 41 -3.06 5.40 1.34
CA THR A 41 -1.97 5.12 2.29
C THR A 41 -1.35 6.41 2.80
N GLU A 42 -1.13 7.38 1.92
CA GLU A 42 -0.66 8.70 2.34
C GLU A 42 -1.59 9.29 3.41
N GLY A 43 -2.90 9.23 3.19
CA GLY A 43 -3.89 9.72 4.16
C GLY A 43 -3.78 9.02 5.50
N GLU A 44 -3.62 7.71 5.50
CA GLU A 44 -3.46 6.93 6.73
C GLU A 44 -2.17 7.27 7.48
N LEU A 45 -1.06 7.42 6.76
CA LEU A 45 0.21 7.81 7.35
C LEU A 45 0.15 9.21 7.94
N ARG A 46 -0.45 10.17 7.24
CA ARG A 46 -0.61 11.53 7.72
C ARG A 46 -1.58 11.61 8.91
N PHE A 47 -2.60 10.77 8.93
CA PHE A 47 -3.47 10.66 10.10
C PHE A 47 -2.68 10.19 11.32
N GLY A 48 -1.81 9.19 11.16
CA GLY A 48 -0.94 8.72 12.24
C GLY A 48 -0.06 9.83 12.82
N VAL A 49 0.43 10.72 11.97
CA VAL A 49 1.21 11.90 12.39
C VAL A 49 0.30 12.92 13.07
N ALA A 50 -0.84 13.22 12.47
CA ALA A 50 -1.76 14.28 12.96
C ALA A 50 -2.27 14.00 14.38
N ARG A 51 -2.51 12.73 14.71
CA ARG A 51 -2.98 12.36 16.05
C ARG A 51 -1.87 12.31 17.10
N ARG A 52 -0.61 12.51 16.68
CA ARG A 52 0.56 12.52 17.58
C ARG A 52 1.45 13.71 17.24
N PRO A 53 0.96 14.96 17.44
CA PRO A 53 1.69 16.15 17.01
C PRO A 53 3.04 16.34 17.72
N GLU A 54 3.20 15.74 18.89
CA GLU A 54 4.46 15.77 19.65
C GLU A 54 5.55 14.87 19.05
N ALA A 55 5.18 13.91 18.18
CA ALA A 55 6.11 12.93 17.60
C ALA A 55 6.79 13.52 16.36
N THR A 56 7.70 14.48 16.56
CA THR A 56 8.37 15.20 15.47
C THR A 56 9.21 14.29 14.59
N ARG A 57 9.85 13.27 15.17
CA ARG A 57 10.65 12.29 14.40
C ARG A 57 9.76 11.48 13.45
N LEU A 58 8.57 11.10 13.90
CA LEU A 58 7.62 10.37 13.06
C LEU A 58 7.19 11.25 11.87
N LYS A 59 6.86 12.52 12.14
CA LYS A 59 6.48 13.45 11.08
C LYS A 59 7.57 13.57 10.04
N THR A 60 8.81 13.78 10.46
CA THR A 60 9.95 13.91 9.55
C THR A 60 10.14 12.64 8.72
N ALA A 61 10.07 11.47 9.35
CA ALA A 61 10.25 10.20 8.66
C ALA A 61 9.14 9.95 7.62
N VAL A 62 7.89 10.26 7.95
CA VAL A 62 6.77 10.13 7.02
C VAL A 62 6.92 11.11 5.84
N ASP A 63 7.24 12.38 6.14
CA ASP A 63 7.43 13.39 5.09
C ASP A 63 8.55 12.98 4.12
N GLU A 64 9.68 12.51 4.63
CA GLU A 64 10.80 12.05 3.81
C GLU A 64 10.44 10.83 2.96
N PHE A 65 9.74 9.87 3.53
CA PHE A 65 9.29 8.69 2.81
C PHE A 65 8.41 9.09 1.63
N LEU A 66 7.41 9.94 1.88
CA LEU A 66 6.46 10.36 0.85
C LEU A 66 7.11 11.18 -0.27
N LEU A 67 8.23 11.85 0.00
CA LEU A 67 9.00 12.54 -1.04
C LEU A 67 9.78 11.57 -1.93
N ARG A 68 10.15 10.41 -1.43
CA ARG A 68 10.99 9.45 -2.15
C ARG A 68 10.23 8.47 -3.02
N VAL A 69 9.00 8.13 -2.65
CA VAL A 69 8.17 7.19 -3.39
C VAL A 69 7.15 7.95 -4.25
N GLU A 70 6.62 7.28 -5.26
CA GLU A 70 5.53 7.83 -6.03
C GLU A 70 4.22 7.67 -5.28
N VAL A 71 3.48 8.76 -5.08
CA VAL A 71 2.14 8.73 -4.50
C VAL A 71 1.13 8.76 -5.64
N LEU A 72 0.36 7.68 -5.81
CA LEU A 72 -0.61 7.56 -6.88
C LEU A 72 -1.94 8.19 -6.45
N PRO A 73 -2.49 9.13 -7.25
CA PRO A 73 -3.82 9.68 -6.95
C PRO A 73 -4.86 8.58 -7.09
N TRP A 74 -5.87 8.61 -6.22
CA TRP A 74 -6.95 7.62 -6.27
C TRP A 74 -8.06 8.19 -7.17
N GLY A 75 -7.99 7.85 -8.45
CA GLY A 75 -8.83 8.44 -9.48
C GLY A 75 -9.90 7.50 -10.02
N SER A 76 -10.43 7.84 -11.19
CA SER A 76 -11.55 7.12 -11.81
C SER A 76 -11.22 5.66 -12.11
N GLY A 77 -10.00 5.34 -12.54
CA GLY A 77 -9.60 3.96 -12.77
C GLY A 77 -9.67 3.11 -11.50
N ALA A 78 -9.16 3.66 -10.39
CA ALA A 78 -9.26 3.00 -9.10
C ALA A 78 -10.73 2.85 -8.66
N ALA A 79 -11.55 3.87 -8.89
CA ALA A 79 -12.97 3.82 -8.55
C ALA A 79 -13.70 2.69 -9.27
N GLN A 80 -13.39 2.48 -10.56
CA GLN A 80 -14.00 1.41 -11.34
C GLN A 80 -13.62 0.04 -10.80
N HIS A 81 -12.34 -0.18 -10.51
CA HIS A 81 -11.88 -1.44 -9.91
C HIS A 81 -12.48 -1.66 -8.52
N TYR A 82 -12.59 -0.59 -7.72
CA TYR A 82 -13.21 -0.64 -6.41
C TYR A 82 -14.65 -1.16 -6.48
N ALA A 83 -15.44 -0.59 -7.39
CA ALA A 83 -16.84 -1.00 -7.55
C ALA A 83 -16.97 -2.48 -7.88
N LEU A 84 -16.13 -2.97 -8.79
CA LEU A 84 -16.17 -4.37 -9.23
C LEU A 84 -15.70 -5.34 -8.14
N LEU A 85 -14.59 -5.05 -7.49
CA LEU A 85 -14.06 -5.94 -6.47
C LEU A 85 -14.95 -5.97 -5.24
N ARG A 86 -15.50 -4.84 -4.84
CA ARG A 86 -16.42 -4.78 -3.70
C ARG A 86 -17.68 -5.57 -3.96
N ALA A 87 -18.27 -5.42 -5.14
CA ALA A 87 -19.46 -6.19 -5.52
C ALA A 87 -19.18 -7.70 -5.51
N ALA A 88 -18.02 -8.12 -6.03
CA ALA A 88 -17.62 -9.52 -6.02
C ALA A 88 -17.45 -10.08 -4.61
N LEU A 89 -16.78 -9.33 -3.73
CA LEU A 89 -16.55 -9.73 -2.35
C LEU A 89 -17.87 -9.85 -1.58
N GLU A 90 -18.81 -8.93 -1.79
CA GLU A 90 -20.12 -8.99 -1.14
C GLU A 90 -20.91 -10.23 -1.60
N ARG A 91 -20.87 -10.54 -2.90
CA ARG A 91 -21.54 -11.75 -3.41
C ARG A 91 -20.94 -13.03 -2.84
N GLU A 92 -19.65 -13.04 -2.57
CA GLU A 92 -18.94 -14.20 -2.03
C GLU A 92 -19.01 -14.30 -0.51
N GLY A 93 -19.60 -13.30 0.17
CA GLY A 93 -19.63 -13.25 1.62
C GLY A 93 -18.24 -13.06 2.25
N GLU A 94 -17.32 -12.40 1.54
CA GLU A 94 -15.94 -12.22 1.95
C GLU A 94 -15.71 -10.76 2.39
N PRO A 95 -16.02 -10.40 3.65
CA PRO A 95 -15.90 -9.01 4.08
C PRO A 95 -14.45 -8.53 4.06
N MET A 96 -14.28 -7.25 3.73
CA MET A 96 -12.98 -6.61 3.69
C MET A 96 -13.16 -5.14 4.04
N GLY A 97 -12.19 -4.56 4.77
CA GLY A 97 -12.25 -3.15 5.15
C GLY A 97 -12.26 -2.21 3.94
N ASN A 98 -12.95 -1.09 4.05
CA ASN A 98 -13.09 -0.14 2.95
C ASN A 98 -11.75 0.41 2.47
N LEU A 99 -10.87 0.81 3.39
CA LEU A 99 -9.55 1.34 3.02
C LEU A 99 -8.70 0.27 2.32
N ASP A 100 -8.75 -0.97 2.79
CA ASP A 100 -8.04 -2.08 2.15
C ASP A 100 -8.58 -2.33 0.73
N MET A 101 -9.90 -2.28 0.55
CA MET A 101 -10.48 -2.42 -0.80
C MET A 101 -10.03 -1.28 -1.72
N MET A 102 -9.92 -0.06 -1.20
CA MET A 102 -9.44 1.07 -1.97
C MET A 102 -7.97 0.91 -2.38
N ILE A 103 -7.14 0.38 -1.49
CA ILE A 103 -5.73 0.10 -1.78
C ILE A 103 -5.62 -1.01 -2.85
N ALA A 104 -6.40 -2.08 -2.69
CA ALA A 104 -6.44 -3.16 -3.68
C ALA A 104 -6.86 -2.65 -5.06
N ALA A 105 -7.89 -1.79 -5.10
CA ALA A 105 -8.37 -1.18 -6.34
C ALA A 105 -7.27 -0.31 -7.00
N GLN A 106 -6.53 0.42 -6.19
CA GLN A 106 -5.39 1.20 -6.68
C GLN A 106 -4.35 0.31 -7.36
N ALA A 107 -4.00 -0.80 -6.72
CA ALA A 107 -3.02 -1.73 -7.28
C ALA A 107 -3.49 -2.31 -8.61
N LEU A 108 -4.76 -2.71 -8.69
CA LEU A 108 -5.34 -3.23 -9.93
C LEU A 108 -5.31 -2.18 -11.04
N ALA A 109 -5.74 -0.96 -10.73
CA ALA A 109 -5.77 0.13 -11.71
C ALA A 109 -4.38 0.50 -12.22
N ALA A 110 -3.37 0.41 -11.36
CA ALA A 110 -1.99 0.73 -11.70
C ALA A 110 -1.23 -0.44 -12.34
N GLY A 111 -1.82 -1.63 -12.40
CA GLY A 111 -1.12 -2.84 -12.83
C GLY A 111 0.06 -3.18 -11.93
N ALA A 112 -0.05 -2.87 -10.64
CA ALA A 112 1.04 -3.02 -9.67
C ALA A 112 0.92 -4.32 -8.90
N VAL A 113 2.06 -4.79 -8.39
CA VAL A 113 2.11 -5.84 -7.37
C VAL A 113 1.87 -5.17 -6.02
N LEU A 114 0.87 -5.63 -5.28
CA LEU A 114 0.62 -5.14 -3.92
C LEU A 114 1.57 -5.82 -2.96
N VAL A 115 2.32 -5.02 -2.20
CA VAL A 115 3.24 -5.53 -1.19
C VAL A 115 2.56 -5.41 0.17
N THR A 116 2.23 -6.53 0.78
CA THR A 116 1.46 -6.60 2.02
C THR A 116 1.75 -7.89 2.77
N ASN A 117 1.60 -7.86 4.09
CA ASN A 117 1.63 -9.08 4.90
C ASN A 117 0.23 -9.51 5.36
N ASP A 118 -0.81 -8.85 4.90
CA ASP A 118 -2.18 -9.15 5.29
C ASP A 118 -2.84 -10.10 4.27
N HIS A 119 -3.21 -11.28 4.75
CA HIS A 119 -3.82 -12.31 3.91
C HIS A 119 -5.18 -11.92 3.32
N VAL A 120 -5.86 -10.91 3.88
CA VAL A 120 -7.16 -10.46 3.39
C VAL A 120 -7.11 -10.07 1.91
N PHE A 121 -5.99 -9.55 1.44
CA PHE A 121 -5.84 -9.13 0.04
C PHE A 121 -5.86 -10.29 -0.94
N ARG A 122 -5.64 -11.53 -0.48
CA ARG A 122 -5.71 -12.72 -1.34
C ARG A 122 -7.14 -13.03 -1.78
N ARG A 123 -8.14 -12.41 -1.15
CA ARG A 123 -9.56 -12.53 -1.55
C ARG A 123 -9.86 -11.81 -2.85
N VAL A 124 -9.00 -10.89 -3.27
CA VAL A 124 -9.22 -10.07 -4.47
C VAL A 124 -8.66 -10.77 -5.69
N LYS A 125 -9.55 -11.18 -6.61
CA LYS A 125 -9.15 -11.87 -7.84
C LYS A 125 -8.36 -10.95 -8.76
N GLY A 126 -7.31 -11.49 -9.35
CA GLY A 126 -6.47 -10.76 -10.29
C GLY A 126 -5.41 -9.88 -9.64
N LEU A 127 -5.42 -9.77 -8.32
CA LEU A 127 -4.43 -8.98 -7.59
C LEU A 127 -3.17 -9.81 -7.35
N LYS A 128 -2.04 -9.30 -7.80
CA LYS A 128 -0.73 -9.91 -7.51
C LYS A 128 -0.24 -9.37 -6.17
N VAL A 129 0.16 -10.27 -5.29
CA VAL A 129 0.56 -9.94 -3.92
C VAL A 129 1.95 -10.51 -3.63
N GLU A 130 2.79 -9.72 -2.99
CA GLU A 130 4.07 -10.16 -2.42
C GLU A 130 4.12 -9.74 -0.96
N ASP A 131 4.75 -10.57 -0.13
CA ASP A 131 5.01 -10.25 1.27
C ASP A 131 6.52 -10.09 1.47
N TRP A 132 6.98 -8.87 1.66
CA TRP A 132 8.40 -8.57 1.86
C TRP A 132 8.87 -8.83 3.29
N SER A 133 7.97 -9.16 4.21
CA SER A 133 8.32 -9.49 5.59
C SER A 133 8.70 -10.97 5.77
N LYS A 134 8.49 -11.79 4.74
CA LYS A 134 8.75 -13.24 4.77
C LYS A 134 9.68 -13.68 3.66
N HIS A 135 10.27 -14.83 3.85
CA HIS A 135 11.13 -15.49 2.87
C HIS A 135 10.37 -15.95 1.63
#